data_b18365637bf2b66aa6ef7fa9c82b2338
#
_entry.id   b18365637bf2b66aa6ef7fa9c82b2338
#
_cell.length_a   1.000
_cell.length_b   1.000
_cell.length_c   1.000
_cell.angle_alpha   90.00
_cell.angle_beta   90.00
_cell.angle_gamma   90.00
#
_symmetry.space_group_name_H-M   'P 1'
#
loop_
_entity.id
_entity.type
_entity.pdbx_description
1 polymer ?
#
loop_
_entity_poly.entity_id
_entity_poly.type
_entity_poly.pdbx_seq_one_letter_code
_entity_poly.pdbx_strand_id
1 'polypeptide(L)'
;MSTYSKGANSRERLILRARDFFNDFGLGFTLSNLAKNLGITLGMVTYHFPTKDHLFVAIADDYELKMNEIRSNSRDKEFSLALIYKTAGNIMDLQYEYRCVMHYMASVTKNQVEIFDHLTSKFRNNRERIILGVEMLIANGELKESILEDENYKIFLFCLTNLLSSWVIYLEIYDVDKSYQIMKPLYLKGAFTAYQPYLTPKGQEVLAKIGVNF
;
A
#
# COMPACT_ATOMS: atom_id res chain seq x y z
N MET A 1 37.71 3.36 10.18
CA MET A 1 36.67 3.77 9.23
C MET A 1 35.83 2.57 8.84
N SER A 2 34.68 2.63 9.14
CA SER A 2 33.49 1.85 9.41
C SER A 2 33.22 0.69 8.43
N THR A 3 33.41 -0.52 8.86
CA THR A 3 32.88 -1.78 8.29
C THR A 3 31.32 -1.84 8.37
N TYR A 4 30.72 -1.09 9.27
CA TYR A 4 29.26 -1.00 9.47
C TYR A 4 28.50 -0.40 8.27
N SER A 5 29.07 0.56 7.55
CA SER A 5 28.38 1.22 6.43
C SER A 5 28.30 0.36 5.16
N LYS A 6 29.26 -0.53 4.91
CA LYS A 6 29.27 -1.41 3.73
C LYS A 6 28.25 -2.57 3.86
N GLY A 7 28.06 -3.10 5.05
CA GLY A 7 27.10 -4.19 5.30
C GLY A 7 25.64 -3.72 5.25
N ALA A 8 25.34 -2.56 5.83
CA ALA A 8 24.01 -1.95 5.77
C ALA A 8 23.61 -1.66 4.32
N ASN A 9 24.50 -1.03 3.55
CA ASN A 9 24.25 -0.75 2.12
C ASN A 9 24.06 -2.03 1.30
N SER A 10 24.77 -3.14 1.63
CA SER A 10 24.61 -4.44 0.98
C SER A 10 23.23 -5.05 1.27
N ARG A 11 22.78 -5.01 2.54
CA ARG A 11 21.47 -5.53 2.95
C ARG A 11 20.32 -4.77 2.30
N GLU A 12 20.34 -3.45 2.32
CA GLU A 12 19.33 -2.59 1.70
C GLU A 12 19.23 -2.84 0.18
N ARG A 13 20.37 -2.89 -0.51
CA ARG A 13 20.41 -3.21 -1.93
C ARG A 13 19.84 -4.60 -2.24
N LEU A 14 20.08 -5.58 -1.36
CA LEU A 14 19.52 -6.92 -1.54
C LEU A 14 17.99 -6.91 -1.36
N ILE A 15 17.44 -6.13 -0.42
CA ILE A 15 16.00 -5.96 -0.24
C ILE A 15 15.36 -5.42 -1.54
N LEU A 16 15.90 -4.34 -2.10
CA LEU A 16 15.35 -3.73 -3.31
C LEU A 16 15.42 -4.68 -4.53
N ARG A 17 16.57 -5.33 -4.73
CA ARG A 17 16.73 -6.30 -5.82
C ARG A 17 15.86 -7.54 -5.66
N ALA A 18 15.64 -7.98 -4.42
CA ALA A 18 14.73 -9.09 -4.12
C ALA A 18 13.27 -8.69 -4.37
N ARG A 19 12.86 -7.47 -3.96
CA ARG A 19 11.55 -6.91 -4.29
C ARG A 19 11.29 -6.97 -5.80
N ASP A 20 12.23 -6.43 -6.61
CA ASP A 20 12.09 -6.41 -8.06
C ASP A 20 12.02 -7.82 -8.65
N PHE A 21 12.88 -8.73 -8.18
CA PHE A 21 12.84 -10.13 -8.57
C PHE A 21 11.48 -10.80 -8.28
N PHE A 22 10.93 -10.63 -7.08
CA PHE A 22 9.65 -11.23 -6.73
C PHE A 22 8.45 -10.52 -7.39
N ASN A 23 8.58 -9.25 -7.72
CA ASN A 23 7.62 -8.55 -8.56
C ASN A 23 7.54 -9.15 -9.98
N ASP A 24 8.68 -9.53 -10.56
CA ASP A 24 8.75 -9.98 -11.95
C ASP A 24 8.48 -11.48 -12.08
N PHE A 25 8.93 -12.29 -11.12
CA PHE A 25 8.87 -13.74 -11.22
C PHE A 25 7.84 -14.38 -10.28
N GLY A 26 7.29 -13.63 -9.32
CA GLY A 26 6.29 -14.11 -8.37
C GLY A 26 6.85 -14.87 -7.18
N LEU A 27 5.94 -15.28 -6.27
CA LEU A 27 6.28 -15.88 -4.97
C LEU A 27 6.73 -17.34 -5.05
N GLY A 28 6.57 -18.02 -6.17
CA GLY A 28 6.94 -19.45 -6.33
C GLY A 28 8.44 -19.71 -6.25
N PHE A 29 9.27 -18.68 -6.43
CA PHE A 29 10.74 -18.81 -6.48
C PHE A 29 11.39 -18.86 -5.08
N THR A 30 12.54 -19.55 -5.00
CA THR A 30 13.32 -19.74 -3.77
C THR A 30 14.42 -18.69 -3.63
N LEU A 31 15.06 -18.62 -2.44
CA LEU A 31 16.27 -17.82 -2.23
C LEU A 31 17.45 -18.26 -3.14
N SER A 32 17.50 -19.54 -3.50
CA SER A 32 18.51 -20.04 -4.45
C SER A 32 18.27 -19.49 -5.86
N ASN A 33 17.02 -19.43 -6.30
CA ASN A 33 16.67 -18.81 -7.59
C ASN A 33 16.99 -17.32 -7.59
N LEU A 34 16.66 -16.61 -6.50
CA LEU A 34 17.03 -15.22 -6.30
C LEU A 34 18.55 -15.01 -6.41
N ALA A 35 19.34 -15.76 -5.64
CA ALA A 35 20.80 -15.67 -5.67
C ALA A 35 21.37 -15.87 -7.07
N LYS A 36 20.88 -16.89 -7.79
CA LYS A 36 21.28 -17.18 -9.18
C LYS A 36 20.94 -16.02 -10.11
N ASN A 37 19.73 -15.48 -10.03
CA ASN A 37 19.30 -14.34 -10.84
C ASN A 37 20.15 -13.10 -10.58
N LEU A 38 20.48 -12.85 -9.32
CA LEU A 38 21.27 -11.69 -8.91
C LEU A 38 22.78 -11.84 -9.16
N GLY A 39 23.26 -13.02 -9.58
CA GLY A 39 24.69 -13.31 -9.79
C GLY A 39 25.50 -13.32 -8.49
N ILE A 40 24.89 -13.72 -7.37
CA ILE A 40 25.53 -13.82 -6.05
C ILE A 40 25.38 -15.24 -5.49
N THR A 41 26.12 -15.56 -4.42
CA THR A 41 26.01 -16.87 -3.77
C THR A 41 24.77 -16.93 -2.87
N LEU A 42 24.20 -18.12 -2.70
CA LEU A 42 23.12 -18.34 -1.74
C LEU A 42 23.54 -17.94 -0.32
N GLY A 43 24.81 -18.22 0.05
CA GLY A 43 25.38 -17.85 1.35
C GLY A 43 25.34 -16.33 1.60
N MET A 44 25.51 -15.49 0.57
CA MET A 44 25.36 -14.03 0.72
C MET A 44 23.92 -13.63 1.02
N VAL A 45 22.94 -14.32 0.43
CA VAL A 45 21.52 -14.05 0.69
C VAL A 45 21.16 -14.53 2.10
N THR A 46 21.49 -15.78 2.45
CA THR A 46 21.14 -16.39 3.75
C THR A 46 21.89 -15.79 4.92
N TYR A 47 23.03 -15.17 4.71
CA TYR A 47 23.71 -14.37 5.73
C TYR A 47 22.86 -13.19 6.22
N HIS A 48 22.14 -12.52 5.32
CA HIS A 48 21.25 -11.41 5.67
C HIS A 48 19.84 -11.87 5.99
N PHE A 49 19.35 -12.90 5.32
CA PHE A 49 17.98 -13.41 5.40
C PHE A 49 17.97 -14.93 5.43
N PRO A 50 17.99 -15.55 6.63
CA PRO A 50 18.07 -17.00 6.79
C PRO A 50 16.95 -17.77 6.07
N THR A 51 15.77 -17.17 5.96
CA THR A 51 14.62 -17.74 5.24
C THR A 51 14.01 -16.72 4.29
N LYS A 52 13.17 -17.20 3.38
CA LYS A 52 12.37 -16.36 2.49
C LYS A 52 11.42 -15.43 3.27
N ASP A 53 10.86 -15.92 4.37
CA ASP A 53 9.97 -15.14 5.23
C ASP A 53 10.69 -13.96 5.89
N HIS A 54 11.92 -14.16 6.37
CA HIS A 54 12.75 -13.04 6.89
C HIS A 54 13.01 -11.98 5.83
N LEU A 55 13.21 -12.40 4.57
CA LEU A 55 13.39 -11.46 3.48
C LEU A 55 12.10 -10.69 3.17
N PHE A 56 10.94 -11.37 3.13
CA PHE A 56 9.66 -10.70 2.91
C PHE A 56 9.26 -9.76 4.04
N VAL A 57 9.54 -10.12 5.29
CA VAL A 57 9.38 -9.21 6.43
C VAL A 57 10.23 -7.95 6.23
N ALA A 58 11.48 -8.09 5.80
CA ALA A 58 12.34 -6.95 5.56
C ALA A 58 11.87 -6.08 4.37
N ILE A 59 11.34 -6.68 3.29
CA ILE A 59 10.74 -5.94 2.17
C ILE A 59 9.46 -5.21 2.64
N ALA A 60 8.64 -5.84 3.48
CA ALA A 60 7.44 -5.23 4.05
C ALA A 60 7.75 -4.08 5.02
N ASP A 61 8.86 -4.18 5.77
CA ASP A 61 9.33 -3.10 6.64
C ASP A 61 9.81 -1.88 5.83
N ASP A 62 10.51 -2.11 4.72
CA ASP A 62 10.92 -1.05 3.81
C ASP A 62 9.71 -0.37 3.13
N TYR A 63 8.72 -1.17 2.73
CA TYR A 63 7.43 -0.67 2.25
C TYR A 63 6.74 0.24 3.27
N GLU A 64 6.65 -0.19 4.54
CA GLU A 64 6.02 0.59 5.60
C GLU A 64 6.79 1.88 5.92
N LEU A 65 8.12 1.85 5.87
CA LEU A 65 8.95 3.04 6.03
C LEU A 65 8.59 4.08 4.96
N LYS A 66 8.56 3.69 3.68
CA LYS A 66 8.19 4.57 2.58
C LYS A 66 6.74 5.04 2.63
N MET A 67 5.83 4.17 3.09
CA MET A 67 4.44 4.53 3.35
C MET A 67 4.33 5.66 4.38
N ASN A 68 5.13 5.58 5.46
CA ASN A 68 5.15 6.61 6.50
C ASN A 68 5.76 7.93 6.00
N GLU A 69 6.72 7.88 5.08
CA GLU A 69 7.25 9.07 4.40
C GLU A 69 6.17 9.77 3.56
N ILE A 70 5.40 9.02 2.76
CA ILE A 70 4.27 9.57 2.00
C ILE A 70 3.26 10.25 2.92
N ARG A 71 2.92 9.61 4.04
CA ARG A 71 1.98 10.16 5.03
C ARG A 71 2.52 11.40 5.72
N SER A 72 3.80 11.42 6.11
CA SER A 72 4.41 12.57 6.77
C SER A 72 4.49 13.79 5.86
N ASN A 73 4.79 13.62 4.59
CA ASN A 73 4.82 14.68 3.58
C ASN A 73 3.44 15.34 3.32
N SER A 74 2.39 14.78 3.88
CA SER A 74 1.03 15.30 3.78
C SER A 74 0.56 16.05 5.04
N ARG A 75 1.33 16.01 6.15
CA ARG A 75 0.89 16.56 7.45
C ARG A 75 0.76 18.07 7.49
N ASP A 76 1.66 18.77 6.79
CA ASP A 76 1.70 20.24 6.81
C ASP A 76 0.77 20.90 5.77
N LYS A 77 -0.06 20.10 5.10
CA LYS A 77 -1.00 20.57 4.08
C LYS A 77 -2.41 20.67 4.65
N GLU A 78 -3.20 21.60 4.09
CA GLU A 78 -4.62 21.68 4.40
C GLU A 78 -5.30 20.34 4.12
N PHE A 79 -5.91 19.77 5.14
CA PHE A 79 -6.55 18.47 5.06
C PHE A 79 -7.85 18.56 4.26
N SER A 80 -7.99 17.79 3.19
CA SER A 80 -9.12 17.82 2.28
C SER A 80 -9.26 16.51 1.49
N LEU A 81 -10.41 16.31 0.85
CA LEU A 81 -10.60 15.20 -0.10
C LEU A 81 -9.55 15.20 -1.22
N ALA A 82 -9.15 16.37 -1.70
CA ALA A 82 -8.12 16.50 -2.72
C ALA A 82 -6.76 16.00 -2.22
N LEU A 83 -6.39 16.32 -0.96
CA LEU A 83 -5.16 15.81 -0.35
C LEU A 83 -5.21 14.29 -0.17
N ILE A 84 -6.34 13.76 0.31
CA ILE A 84 -6.53 12.32 0.48
C ILE A 84 -6.44 11.61 -0.87
N TYR A 85 -7.08 12.13 -1.92
CA TYR A 85 -7.01 11.57 -3.27
C TYR A 85 -5.57 11.51 -3.79
N LYS A 86 -4.82 12.60 -3.67
CA LYS A 86 -3.41 12.66 -4.06
C LYS A 86 -2.56 11.69 -3.27
N THR A 87 -2.77 11.63 -1.96
CA THR A 87 -2.03 10.72 -1.07
C THR A 87 -2.34 9.26 -1.38
N ALA A 88 -3.59 8.91 -1.63
CA ALA A 88 -4.01 7.58 -2.07
C ALA A 88 -3.35 7.20 -3.41
N GLY A 89 -3.26 8.14 -4.36
CA GLY A 89 -2.54 7.94 -5.61
C GLY A 89 -1.05 7.64 -5.41
N ASN A 90 -0.37 8.34 -4.51
CA ASN A 90 1.04 8.06 -4.17
C ASN A 90 1.20 6.69 -3.47
N ILE A 91 0.23 6.33 -2.63
CA ILE A 91 0.19 5.00 -1.99
C ILE A 91 0.02 3.90 -3.04
N MET A 92 -0.83 4.10 -4.04
CA MET A 92 -0.98 3.13 -5.14
C MET A 92 0.32 2.97 -5.93
N ASP A 93 1.08 4.05 -6.19
CA ASP A 93 2.40 3.95 -6.83
C ASP A 93 3.35 3.08 -6.00
N LEU A 94 3.39 3.30 -4.70
CA LEU A 94 4.21 2.51 -3.78
C LEU A 94 3.74 1.04 -3.72
N GLN A 95 2.43 0.79 -3.69
CA GLN A 95 1.88 -0.57 -3.74
C GLN A 95 2.27 -1.31 -5.03
N TYR A 96 2.27 -0.61 -6.17
CA TYR A 96 2.71 -1.21 -7.44
C TYR A 96 4.21 -1.54 -7.42
N GLU A 97 5.02 -0.66 -6.87
CA GLU A 97 6.45 -0.88 -6.67
C GLU A 97 6.74 -2.07 -5.74
N TYR A 98 5.87 -2.30 -4.74
CA TYR A 98 5.97 -3.37 -3.74
C TYR A 98 4.89 -4.45 -3.88
N ARG A 99 4.40 -4.72 -5.11
CA ARG A 99 3.26 -5.64 -5.33
C ARG A 99 3.51 -7.06 -4.82
N CYS A 100 4.75 -7.51 -4.81
CA CYS A 100 5.11 -8.79 -4.20
C CYS A 100 4.79 -8.86 -2.70
N VAL A 101 4.81 -7.73 -1.99
CA VAL A 101 4.39 -7.66 -0.57
C VAL A 101 2.89 -7.88 -0.46
N MET A 102 2.09 -7.29 -1.36
CA MET A 102 0.64 -7.47 -1.37
C MET A 102 0.27 -8.93 -1.60
N HIS A 103 0.93 -9.60 -2.55
CA HIS A 103 0.75 -11.04 -2.80
C HIS A 103 1.20 -11.88 -1.62
N TYR A 104 2.36 -11.58 -1.03
CA TYR A 104 2.87 -12.31 0.11
C TYR A 104 1.91 -12.22 1.30
N MET A 105 1.41 -11.05 1.61
CA MET A 105 0.45 -10.83 2.68
C MET A 105 -0.85 -11.63 2.49
N ALA A 106 -1.33 -11.72 1.25
CA ALA A 106 -2.51 -12.54 0.93
C ALA A 106 -2.22 -14.05 1.07
N SER A 107 -0.96 -14.48 0.96
CA SER A 107 -0.53 -15.88 1.07
C SER A 107 -0.21 -16.34 2.51
N VAL A 108 0.07 -15.38 3.42
CA VAL A 108 0.41 -15.69 4.82
C VAL A 108 -0.81 -16.25 5.54
N THR A 109 -0.67 -17.42 6.12
CA THR A 109 -1.74 -18.09 6.85
C THR A 109 -1.65 -17.83 8.35
N LYS A 110 -2.77 -18.01 9.06
CA LYS A 110 -2.81 -17.90 10.55
C LYS A 110 -1.87 -18.87 11.26
N ASN A 111 -1.38 -19.91 10.60
CA ASN A 111 -0.40 -20.84 11.16
C ASN A 111 1.02 -20.25 11.25
N GLN A 112 1.28 -19.13 10.55
CA GLN A 112 2.53 -18.36 10.63
C GLN A 112 2.33 -17.15 11.58
N VAL A 113 1.98 -17.43 12.84
CA VAL A 113 1.45 -16.45 13.81
C VAL A 113 2.32 -15.19 13.92
N GLU A 114 3.63 -15.35 14.10
CA GLU A 114 4.55 -14.20 14.27
C GLU A 114 4.57 -13.28 13.05
N ILE A 115 4.65 -13.86 11.86
CA ILE A 115 4.68 -13.11 10.60
C ILE A 115 3.33 -12.48 10.34
N PHE A 116 2.26 -13.24 10.55
CA PHE A 116 0.90 -12.75 10.40
C PHE A 116 0.62 -11.57 11.33
N ASP A 117 0.99 -11.65 12.60
CA ASP A 117 0.79 -10.58 13.57
C ASP A 117 1.67 -9.36 13.24
N HIS A 118 2.92 -9.57 12.84
CA HIS A 118 3.80 -8.49 12.41
C HIS A 118 3.20 -7.71 11.23
N LEU A 119 2.74 -8.40 10.20
CA LEU A 119 2.14 -7.79 9.02
C LEU A 119 0.78 -7.15 9.30
N THR A 120 -0.11 -7.84 10.03
CA THR A 120 -1.49 -7.35 10.27
C THR A 120 -1.56 -6.23 11.29
N SER A 121 -0.65 -6.14 12.26
CA SER A 121 -0.60 -5.03 13.21
C SER A 121 -0.53 -3.67 12.53
N LYS A 122 0.19 -3.59 11.41
CA LYS A 122 0.33 -2.37 10.60
C LYS A 122 -0.98 -1.92 9.95
N PHE A 123 -1.88 -2.87 9.64
CA PHE A 123 -3.19 -2.58 9.03
C PHE A 123 -4.27 -2.19 10.03
N ARG A 124 -4.19 -2.66 11.27
CA ARG A 124 -5.17 -2.30 12.32
C ARG A 124 -5.22 -0.80 12.54
N ASN A 125 -4.08 -0.14 12.52
CA ASN A 125 -3.99 1.32 12.70
C ASN A 125 -4.59 2.12 11.52
N ASN A 126 -4.82 1.50 10.36
CA ASN A 126 -5.43 2.20 9.22
C ASN A 126 -6.90 2.55 9.47
N ARG A 127 -7.65 1.71 10.21
CA ARG A 127 -9.07 2.00 10.51
C ARG A 127 -9.22 3.27 11.35
N GLU A 128 -8.39 3.41 12.39
CA GLU A 128 -8.39 4.60 13.25
C GLU A 128 -8.03 5.87 12.46
N ARG A 129 -7.07 5.77 11.56
CA ARG A 129 -6.71 6.89 10.68
C ARG A 129 -7.81 7.28 9.71
N ILE A 130 -8.55 6.30 9.19
CA ILE A 130 -9.66 6.58 8.27
C ILE A 130 -10.79 7.30 9.02
N ILE A 131 -11.16 6.88 10.23
CA ILE A 131 -12.21 7.55 11.00
C ILE A 131 -11.82 8.99 11.33
N LEU A 132 -10.62 9.21 11.83
CA LEU A 132 -10.10 10.56 12.09
C LEU A 132 -10.11 11.44 10.83
N GLY A 133 -9.73 10.88 9.68
CA GLY A 133 -9.80 11.58 8.39
C GLY A 133 -11.24 11.94 8.00
N VAL A 134 -12.19 11.04 8.19
CA VAL A 134 -13.62 11.30 7.93
C VAL A 134 -14.15 12.42 8.84
N GLU A 135 -13.85 12.38 10.15
CA GLU A 135 -14.23 13.42 11.11
C GLU A 135 -13.68 14.80 10.70
N MET A 136 -12.42 14.86 10.26
CA MET A 136 -11.81 16.10 9.76
C MET A 136 -12.51 16.62 8.48
N LEU A 137 -12.88 15.72 7.56
CA LEU A 137 -13.61 16.12 6.34
C LEU A 137 -15.03 16.60 6.64
N ILE A 138 -15.69 16.04 7.64
CA ILE A 138 -16.99 16.53 8.13
C ILE A 138 -16.82 17.93 8.74
N ALA A 139 -15.85 18.12 9.62
CA ALA A 139 -15.55 19.41 10.24
C ALA A 139 -15.21 20.48 9.19
N ASN A 140 -14.55 20.11 8.10
CA ASN A 140 -14.28 20.98 6.95
C ASN A 140 -15.50 21.21 6.07
N GLY A 141 -16.63 20.53 6.30
CA GLY A 141 -17.84 20.62 5.51
C GLY A 141 -17.76 19.95 4.12
N GLU A 142 -16.82 19.03 3.91
CA GLU A 142 -16.67 18.28 2.66
C GLU A 142 -17.50 16.99 2.64
N LEU A 143 -17.78 16.41 3.81
CA LEU A 143 -18.60 15.21 3.96
C LEU A 143 -19.81 15.47 4.88
N LYS A 144 -20.87 14.69 4.67
CA LYS A 144 -22.06 14.64 5.53
C LYS A 144 -21.77 13.76 6.75
N GLU A 145 -22.32 14.14 7.90
CA GLU A 145 -22.22 13.36 9.16
C GLU A 145 -22.80 11.94 9.04
N SER A 146 -23.77 11.73 8.13
CA SER A 146 -24.41 10.43 7.91
C SER A 146 -23.44 9.30 7.52
N ILE A 147 -22.23 9.64 7.09
CA ILE A 147 -21.17 8.64 6.84
C ILE A 147 -20.75 7.91 8.13
N LEU A 148 -20.91 8.54 9.31
CA LEU A 148 -20.56 7.97 10.62
C LEU A 148 -21.68 7.13 11.24
N GLU A 149 -22.90 7.09 10.63
CA GLU A 149 -23.93 6.14 11.04
C GLU A 149 -23.39 4.70 10.92
N ASP A 150 -23.70 3.85 11.91
CA ASP A 150 -23.02 2.56 12.11
C ASP A 150 -22.97 1.68 10.85
N GLU A 151 -24.09 1.52 10.15
CA GLU A 151 -24.15 0.72 8.91
C GLU A 151 -23.43 1.42 7.76
N ASN A 152 -23.65 2.72 7.56
CA ASN A 152 -23.02 3.52 6.52
C ASN A 152 -21.48 3.48 6.64
N TYR A 153 -20.99 3.67 7.87
CA TYR A 153 -19.53 3.63 8.12
C TYR A 153 -18.92 2.26 7.83
N LYS A 154 -19.60 1.19 8.21
CA LYS A 154 -19.14 -0.19 7.94
C LYS A 154 -19.05 -0.46 6.44
N ILE A 155 -20.09 -0.07 5.67
CA ILE A 155 -20.11 -0.23 4.21
C ILE A 155 -19.02 0.64 3.56
N PHE A 156 -18.95 1.91 3.94
CA PHE A 156 -17.92 2.84 3.45
C PHE A 156 -16.51 2.29 3.68
N LEU A 157 -16.21 1.88 4.91
CA LEU A 157 -14.90 1.35 5.28
C LEU A 157 -14.57 0.08 4.50
N PHE A 158 -15.52 -0.84 4.37
CA PHE A 158 -15.36 -2.06 3.58
C PHE A 158 -15.06 -1.74 2.11
N CYS A 159 -15.85 -0.90 1.47
CA CYS A 159 -15.65 -0.52 0.07
C CYS A 159 -14.30 0.16 -0.14
N LEU A 160 -13.99 1.19 0.64
CA LEU A 160 -12.75 1.95 0.50
C LEU A 160 -11.52 1.07 0.72
N THR A 161 -11.50 0.30 1.81
CA THR A 161 -10.32 -0.52 2.15
C THR A 161 -10.12 -1.67 1.17
N ASN A 162 -11.19 -2.32 0.70
CA ASN A 162 -11.07 -3.38 -0.31
C ASN A 162 -10.54 -2.83 -1.63
N LEU A 163 -11.11 -1.76 -2.14
CA LEU A 163 -10.69 -1.19 -3.42
C LEU A 163 -9.23 -0.69 -3.37
N LEU A 164 -8.82 -0.06 -2.26
CA LEU A 164 -7.44 0.42 -2.09
C LEU A 164 -6.42 -0.69 -1.80
N SER A 165 -6.82 -1.89 -1.42
CA SER A 165 -5.90 -3.00 -1.10
C SER A 165 -5.86 -4.11 -2.13
N SER A 166 -6.92 -4.30 -2.92
CA SER A 166 -7.04 -5.44 -3.86
C SER A 166 -6.83 -5.08 -5.33
N TRP A 167 -6.68 -3.79 -5.67
CA TRP A 167 -6.58 -3.32 -7.06
C TRP A 167 -5.38 -3.92 -7.82
N VAL A 168 -4.26 -4.24 -7.13
CA VAL A 168 -3.10 -4.89 -7.76
C VAL A 168 -3.49 -6.26 -8.32
N ILE A 169 -4.19 -7.05 -7.50
CA ILE A 169 -4.68 -8.38 -7.89
C ILE A 169 -5.69 -8.24 -9.04
N TYR A 170 -6.55 -7.22 -8.95
CA TYR A 170 -7.53 -6.95 -10.02
C TYR A 170 -6.82 -6.62 -11.35
N LEU A 171 -5.81 -5.75 -11.33
CA LEU A 171 -5.02 -5.41 -12.51
C LEU A 171 -4.41 -6.66 -13.17
N GLU A 172 -3.81 -7.54 -12.37
CA GLU A 172 -3.10 -8.72 -12.87
C GLU A 172 -4.04 -9.83 -13.36
N ILE A 173 -5.30 -9.85 -12.94
CA ILE A 173 -6.26 -10.88 -13.36
C ILE A 173 -7.16 -10.40 -14.51
N TYR A 174 -7.68 -9.17 -14.42
CA TYR A 174 -8.72 -8.68 -15.32
C TYR A 174 -8.23 -7.68 -16.36
N ASP A 175 -7.16 -6.95 -16.05
CA ASP A 175 -6.58 -5.93 -16.93
C ASP A 175 -5.12 -6.24 -17.30
N VAL A 176 -4.79 -7.52 -17.44
CA VAL A 176 -3.43 -8.05 -17.67
C VAL A 176 -2.72 -7.42 -18.88
N ASP A 177 -3.47 -7.05 -19.91
CA ASP A 177 -2.93 -6.42 -21.12
C ASP A 177 -2.76 -4.89 -21.01
N LYS A 178 -3.12 -4.31 -19.86
CA LYS A 178 -3.08 -2.87 -19.65
C LYS A 178 -1.97 -2.47 -18.70
N SER A 179 -1.34 -1.33 -18.98
CA SER A 179 -0.33 -0.81 -18.08
C SER A 179 -0.98 -0.19 -16.84
N TYR A 180 -0.30 -0.30 -15.72
CA TYR A 180 -0.70 0.33 -14.45
C TYR A 180 -0.97 1.83 -14.60
N GLN A 181 -0.11 2.54 -15.35
CA GLN A 181 -0.21 3.99 -15.55
C GLN A 181 -1.54 4.40 -16.20
N ILE A 182 -2.05 3.57 -17.11
CA ILE A 182 -3.35 3.80 -17.77
C ILE A 182 -4.50 3.50 -16.80
N MET A 183 -4.38 2.43 -16.00
CA MET A 183 -5.48 1.96 -15.15
C MET A 183 -5.56 2.69 -13.80
N LYS A 184 -4.44 3.21 -13.29
CA LYS A 184 -4.38 3.90 -11.99
C LYS A 184 -5.45 4.98 -11.81
N PRO A 185 -5.67 5.93 -12.74
CA PRO A 185 -6.69 6.96 -12.57
C PRO A 185 -8.11 6.37 -12.40
N LEU A 186 -8.41 5.29 -13.14
CA LEU A 186 -9.69 4.61 -13.08
C LEU A 186 -9.88 3.92 -11.73
N TYR A 187 -8.89 3.15 -11.27
CA TYR A 187 -8.95 2.44 -10.00
C TYR A 187 -9.01 3.39 -8.81
N LEU A 188 -8.21 4.46 -8.86
CA LEU A 188 -8.24 5.49 -7.81
C LEU A 188 -9.60 6.18 -7.75
N LYS A 189 -10.15 6.57 -8.90
CA LYS A 189 -11.52 7.12 -8.95
C LYS A 189 -12.54 6.10 -8.44
N GLY A 190 -12.43 4.84 -8.85
CA GLY A 190 -13.28 3.74 -8.37
C GLY A 190 -13.27 3.62 -6.85
N ALA A 191 -12.10 3.66 -6.21
CA ALA A 191 -11.99 3.61 -4.76
C ALA A 191 -12.70 4.81 -4.08
N PHE A 192 -12.64 5.98 -4.70
CA PHE A 192 -13.29 7.20 -4.18
C PHE A 192 -14.81 7.24 -4.39
N THR A 193 -15.39 6.32 -5.17
CA THR A 193 -16.86 6.18 -5.23
C THR A 193 -17.46 5.84 -3.87
N ALA A 194 -16.69 5.28 -2.94
CA ALA A 194 -17.13 5.05 -1.56
C ALA A 194 -17.53 6.34 -0.84
N TYR A 195 -16.94 7.48 -1.18
CA TYR A 195 -17.31 8.79 -0.63
C TYR A 195 -18.54 9.41 -1.28
N GLN A 196 -18.88 9.00 -2.50
CA GLN A 196 -19.89 9.67 -3.34
C GLN A 196 -21.24 9.92 -2.64
N PRO A 197 -21.87 8.99 -1.90
CA PRO A 197 -23.15 9.20 -1.24
C PRO A 197 -23.11 10.29 -0.15
N TYR A 198 -21.92 10.51 0.39
CA TYR A 198 -21.70 11.37 1.55
C TYR A 198 -21.09 12.72 1.20
N LEU A 199 -20.82 13.00 -0.09
CA LEU A 199 -20.28 14.29 -0.52
C LEU A 199 -21.29 15.42 -0.27
N THR A 200 -20.79 16.53 0.27
CA THR A 200 -21.50 17.81 0.24
C THR A 200 -21.24 18.53 -1.08
N PRO A 201 -21.94 19.62 -1.41
CA PRO A 201 -21.60 20.47 -2.56
C PRO A 201 -20.13 20.95 -2.52
N LYS A 202 -19.61 21.30 -1.33
CA LYS A 202 -18.19 21.67 -1.16
C LYS A 202 -17.25 20.50 -1.47
N GLY A 203 -17.55 19.30 -0.98
CA GLY A 203 -16.73 18.11 -1.26
C GLY A 203 -16.72 17.76 -2.75
N GLN A 204 -17.86 17.91 -3.44
CA GLN A 204 -17.95 17.74 -4.89
C GLN A 204 -17.08 18.77 -5.63
N GLU A 205 -17.15 20.03 -5.23
CA GLU A 205 -16.33 21.11 -5.80
C GLU A 205 -14.82 20.85 -5.60
N VAL A 206 -14.41 20.40 -4.40
CA VAL A 206 -13.02 20.07 -4.09
C VAL A 206 -12.48 18.97 -5.01
N LEU A 207 -13.26 17.91 -5.24
CA LEU A 207 -12.87 16.82 -6.13
C LEU A 207 -12.91 17.26 -7.61
N ALA A 208 -13.88 18.05 -8.02
CA ALA A 208 -13.99 18.56 -9.38
C ALA A 208 -12.76 19.41 -9.77
N LYS A 209 -12.23 20.23 -8.86
CA LYS A 209 -11.02 21.04 -9.07
C LYS A 209 -9.76 20.22 -9.39
N ILE A 210 -9.73 18.95 -9.01
CA ILE A 210 -8.65 18.02 -9.33
C ILE A 210 -9.04 17.02 -10.44
N GLY A 211 -10.11 17.27 -11.15
CA GLY A 211 -10.58 16.47 -12.29
C GLY A 211 -11.35 15.20 -11.90
N VAL A 212 -11.80 15.06 -10.65
CA VAL A 212 -12.59 13.91 -10.18
C VAL A 212 -14.06 14.28 -10.14
N ASN A 213 -14.81 13.79 -11.12
CA ASN A 213 -16.26 13.93 -11.21
C ASN A 213 -16.92 12.56 -11.15
N PHE A 214 -18.03 12.45 -10.38
CA PHE A 214 -18.84 11.24 -10.24
C PHE A 214 -20.17 11.40 -10.94
#